data_63224752c66ed19dde271652b4236c12
#
_entry.id   63224752c66ed19dde271652b4236c12
#
_cell.length_a   1.000
_cell.length_b   1.000
_cell.length_c   1.000
_cell.angle_alpha   90.00
_cell.angle_beta   90.00
_cell.angle_gamma   90.00
#
_symmetry.space_group_name_H-M   'P 1'
#
loop_
_entity.id
_entity.type
_entity.pdbx_description
1 polymer ?
#
loop_
_entity_poly.entity_id
_entity_poly.type
_entity_poly.pdbx_seq_one_letter_code
_entity_poly.pdbx_strand_id
1 'polypeptide(L)'
;MMEIPKVNNVDASKAEEVKAAITLGFTADPLIRWIFPDPQKYLRSFAVWMDEFSKPSFENGGVFADENYYGGSLWHPPGIHLDSEILAPTFADIPESRVEHALQFFDELGKYHPDEDHWYLAFIALDPSKQGQGLGSLILKEALKIVDEQGKIAYLESSNPQNMTLYERHGFETMGRVEFGDSPPAHPMIRYPK
;
A
#
# COMPACT_ATOMS: atom_id res chain seq x y z
N MET A 1 -10.00 -29.19 8.21
CA MET A 1 -9.14 -28.03 8.58
C MET A 1 -8.89 -27.25 7.31
N MET A 2 -9.18 -25.96 7.27
CA MET A 2 -8.72 -25.15 6.16
C MET A 2 -7.18 -25.09 6.24
N GLU A 3 -6.54 -25.42 5.13
CA GLU A 3 -5.08 -25.32 5.00
C GLU A 3 -4.68 -23.84 5.11
N ILE A 4 -3.67 -23.53 5.93
CA ILE A 4 -3.18 -22.15 6.07
C ILE A 4 -2.44 -21.82 4.76
N PRO A 5 -2.86 -20.79 4.01
CA PRO A 5 -2.20 -20.46 2.74
C PRO A 5 -0.73 -20.11 2.98
N LYS A 6 0.12 -20.61 2.09
CA LYS A 6 1.54 -20.28 2.11
C LYS A 6 1.73 -18.89 1.49
N VAL A 7 2.55 -18.06 2.15
CA VAL A 7 2.99 -16.75 1.62
C VAL A 7 4.44 -16.86 1.20
N ASN A 8 4.75 -16.32 0.03
CA ASN A 8 6.09 -16.34 -0.54
C ASN A 8 6.52 -14.92 -0.94
N ASN A 9 7.83 -14.68 -0.94
CA ASN A 9 8.40 -13.61 -1.73
C ASN A 9 8.31 -14.02 -3.21
N VAL A 10 7.84 -13.13 -4.07
CA VAL A 10 7.56 -13.43 -5.47
C VAL A 10 8.29 -12.47 -6.42
N ASP A 11 8.72 -12.99 -7.55
CA ASP A 11 9.44 -12.23 -8.57
C ASP A 11 8.51 -11.60 -9.62
N ALA A 12 9.07 -10.82 -10.52
CA ALA A 12 8.34 -10.07 -11.54
C ALA A 12 7.59 -10.96 -12.56
N SER A 13 7.83 -12.27 -12.62
CA SER A 13 7.05 -13.18 -13.46
C SER A 13 5.59 -13.31 -13.00
N LYS A 14 5.30 -12.84 -11.77
CA LYS A 14 3.99 -12.85 -11.12
C LYS A 14 3.40 -11.43 -10.92
N ALA A 15 3.95 -10.46 -11.60
CA ALA A 15 3.54 -9.07 -11.44
C ALA A 15 2.06 -8.85 -11.75
N GLU A 16 1.56 -9.44 -12.83
CA GLU A 16 0.16 -9.24 -13.25
C GLU A 16 -0.83 -9.83 -12.24
N GLU A 17 -0.54 -11.02 -11.70
CA GLU A 17 -1.39 -11.66 -10.68
C GLU A 17 -1.45 -10.82 -9.40
N VAL A 18 -0.29 -10.33 -8.92
CA VAL A 18 -0.21 -9.51 -7.70
C VAL A 18 -0.90 -8.15 -7.90
N LYS A 19 -0.61 -7.45 -9.01
CA LYS A 19 -1.25 -6.17 -9.34
C LYS A 19 -2.76 -6.30 -9.46
N ALA A 20 -3.26 -7.39 -10.06
CA ALA A 20 -4.69 -7.66 -10.18
C ALA A 20 -5.35 -7.82 -8.81
N ALA A 21 -4.76 -8.60 -7.89
CA ALA A 21 -5.29 -8.79 -6.54
C ALA A 21 -5.34 -7.47 -5.76
N ILE A 22 -4.27 -6.65 -5.84
CA ILE A 22 -4.21 -5.35 -5.18
C ILE A 22 -5.26 -4.40 -5.78
N THR A 23 -5.37 -4.35 -7.11
CA THR A 23 -6.38 -3.50 -7.78
C THR A 23 -7.80 -3.86 -7.36
N LEU A 24 -8.13 -5.15 -7.28
CA LEU A 24 -9.43 -5.62 -6.77
C LEU A 24 -9.66 -5.20 -5.32
N GLY A 25 -8.65 -5.34 -4.46
CA GLY A 25 -8.74 -4.98 -3.05
C GLY A 25 -8.97 -3.50 -2.79
N PHE A 26 -8.45 -2.63 -3.67
CA PHE A 26 -8.61 -1.17 -3.57
C PHE A 26 -9.88 -0.61 -4.25
N THR A 27 -10.73 -1.45 -4.86
CA THR A 27 -11.97 -0.99 -5.51
C THR A 27 -12.93 -0.24 -4.58
N ALA A 28 -12.86 -0.52 -3.27
CA ALA A 28 -13.68 0.13 -2.24
C ALA A 28 -12.83 0.93 -1.22
N ASP A 29 -11.56 1.17 -1.49
CA ASP A 29 -10.71 1.98 -0.61
C ASP A 29 -11.21 3.42 -0.58
N PRO A 30 -11.49 4.01 0.60
CA PRO A 30 -12.11 5.31 0.68
C PRO A 30 -11.25 6.42 0.07
N LEU A 31 -9.93 6.41 0.27
CA LEU A 31 -9.05 7.46 -0.23
C LEU A 31 -8.86 7.35 -1.74
N ILE A 32 -8.57 6.16 -2.25
CA ILE A 32 -8.37 5.95 -3.69
C ILE A 32 -9.67 6.24 -4.46
N ARG A 33 -10.83 5.88 -3.90
CA ARG A 33 -12.12 6.20 -4.51
C ARG A 33 -12.52 7.68 -4.36
N TRP A 34 -11.98 8.39 -3.40
CA TRP A 34 -12.10 9.84 -3.34
C TRP A 34 -11.24 10.53 -4.41
N ILE A 35 -10.04 10.04 -4.66
CA ILE A 35 -9.15 10.54 -5.73
C ILE A 35 -9.75 10.22 -7.11
N PHE A 36 -10.20 8.98 -7.33
CA PHE A 36 -10.76 8.49 -8.60
C PHE A 36 -12.19 7.96 -8.40
N PRO A 37 -13.20 8.84 -8.26
CA PRO A 37 -14.58 8.40 -8.01
C PRO A 37 -15.22 7.71 -9.22
N ASP A 38 -14.82 8.06 -10.44
CA ASP A 38 -15.27 7.42 -11.66
C ASP A 38 -14.61 6.04 -11.84
N PRO A 39 -15.39 4.95 -12.04
CA PRO A 39 -14.81 3.60 -12.14
C PRO A 39 -13.84 3.41 -13.31
N GLN A 40 -14.09 4.04 -14.46
CA GLN A 40 -13.21 3.90 -15.63
C GLN A 40 -11.90 4.66 -15.40
N LYS A 41 -11.98 5.85 -14.81
CA LYS A 41 -10.81 6.63 -14.41
C LYS A 41 -10.00 5.90 -13.34
N TYR A 42 -10.68 5.32 -12.33
CA TYR A 42 -10.02 4.48 -11.34
C TYR A 42 -9.21 3.36 -11.98
N LEU A 43 -9.84 2.53 -12.80
CA LEU A 43 -9.17 1.38 -13.41
C LEU A 43 -7.96 1.80 -14.27
N ARG A 44 -8.08 2.90 -15.01
CA ARG A 44 -7.00 3.42 -15.85
C ARG A 44 -5.85 4.01 -15.04
N SER A 45 -6.15 4.91 -14.11
CA SER A 45 -5.13 5.62 -13.33
C SER A 45 -4.50 4.75 -12.26
N PHE A 46 -5.28 3.88 -11.61
CA PHE A 46 -4.74 2.96 -10.62
C PHE A 46 -3.84 1.88 -11.26
N ALA A 47 -4.08 1.51 -12.51
CA ALA A 47 -3.16 0.64 -13.26
C ALA A 47 -1.77 1.30 -13.43
N VAL A 48 -1.72 2.61 -13.74
CA VAL A 48 -0.45 3.36 -13.80
C VAL A 48 0.23 3.35 -12.42
N TRP A 49 -0.51 3.59 -11.33
CA TRP A 49 0.05 3.52 -9.98
C TRP A 49 0.60 2.13 -9.68
N MET A 50 -0.12 1.06 -10.03
CA MET A 50 0.35 -0.31 -9.83
C MET A 50 1.64 -0.59 -10.60
N ASP A 51 1.76 -0.13 -11.83
CA ASP A 51 2.99 -0.30 -12.62
C ASP A 51 4.18 0.42 -11.97
N GLU A 52 4.01 1.68 -11.59
CA GLU A 52 5.10 2.48 -11.04
C GLU A 52 5.50 2.05 -9.62
N PHE A 53 4.53 1.79 -8.74
CA PHE A 53 4.83 1.36 -7.37
C PHE A 53 5.33 -0.09 -7.28
N SER A 54 4.89 -0.99 -8.16
CA SER A 54 5.32 -2.38 -8.11
C SER A 54 6.73 -2.59 -8.64
N LYS A 55 7.18 -1.77 -9.60
CA LYS A 55 8.49 -1.90 -10.24
C LYS A 55 9.65 -1.93 -9.23
N PRO A 56 9.85 -0.92 -8.37
CA PRO A 56 10.93 -0.97 -7.39
C PRO A 56 10.75 -2.10 -6.37
N SER A 57 9.52 -2.48 -6.04
CA SER A 57 9.25 -3.60 -5.14
C SER A 57 9.74 -4.93 -5.73
N PHE A 58 9.44 -5.21 -7.00
CA PHE A 58 9.90 -6.42 -7.69
C PHE A 58 11.41 -6.43 -7.91
N GLU A 59 11.99 -5.31 -8.30
CA GLU A 59 13.43 -5.19 -8.54
C GLU A 59 14.27 -5.44 -7.27
N ASN A 60 13.69 -5.25 -6.09
CA ASN A 60 14.39 -5.34 -4.81
C ASN A 60 13.84 -6.43 -3.87
N GLY A 61 13.03 -7.37 -4.37
CA GLY A 61 12.50 -8.47 -3.57
C GLY A 61 11.51 -8.04 -2.48
N GLY A 62 10.84 -6.90 -2.66
CA GLY A 62 9.85 -6.35 -1.73
C GLY A 62 8.41 -6.78 -2.00
N VAL A 63 8.18 -7.90 -2.70
CA VAL A 63 6.83 -8.35 -3.04
C VAL A 63 6.51 -9.66 -2.35
N PHE A 64 5.40 -9.69 -1.60
CA PHE A 64 4.92 -10.89 -0.91
C PHE A 64 3.48 -11.17 -1.31
N ALA A 65 3.18 -12.41 -1.66
CA ALA A 65 1.84 -12.85 -2.03
C ALA A 65 1.55 -14.26 -1.51
N ASP A 66 0.27 -14.59 -1.35
CA ASP A 66 -0.13 -15.96 -1.10
C ASP A 66 0.02 -16.82 -2.38
N GLU A 67 0.14 -18.12 -2.21
CA GLU A 67 0.41 -19.08 -3.29
C GLU A 67 -0.66 -19.10 -4.39
N ASN A 68 -1.86 -18.58 -4.13
CA ASN A 68 -2.96 -18.49 -5.09
C ASN A 68 -3.16 -17.06 -5.63
N TYR A 69 -2.34 -16.10 -5.23
CA TYR A 69 -2.43 -14.69 -5.61
C TYR A 69 -3.79 -14.04 -5.31
N TYR A 70 -4.43 -14.44 -4.21
CA TYR A 70 -5.62 -13.76 -3.71
C TYR A 70 -5.30 -12.47 -2.97
N GLY A 71 -4.03 -12.26 -2.63
CA GLY A 71 -3.56 -11.04 -2.03
C GLY A 71 -2.06 -10.85 -2.19
N GLY A 72 -1.63 -9.61 -2.00
CA GLY A 72 -0.22 -9.26 -2.06
C GLY A 72 0.10 -7.95 -1.37
N SER A 73 1.40 -7.74 -1.15
CA SER A 73 1.95 -6.50 -0.64
C SER A 73 3.17 -6.06 -1.44
N LEU A 74 3.29 -4.74 -1.63
CA LEU A 74 4.40 -4.07 -2.32
C LEU A 74 5.15 -3.23 -1.29
N TRP A 75 6.44 -3.53 -1.14
CA TRP A 75 7.33 -2.85 -0.23
C TRP A 75 8.48 -2.21 -0.97
N HIS A 76 8.77 -0.96 -0.66
CA HIS A 76 9.98 -0.28 -1.12
C HIS A 76 11.06 -0.40 -0.04
N PRO A 77 12.24 -0.92 -0.38
CA PRO A 77 13.34 -1.03 0.57
C PRO A 77 13.95 0.35 0.88
N PRO A 78 14.77 0.44 1.93
CA PRO A 78 15.49 1.65 2.29
C PRO A 78 16.23 2.30 1.10
N GLY A 79 16.12 3.62 0.98
CA GLY A 79 16.77 4.39 -0.08
C GLY A 79 16.02 4.47 -1.41
N ILE A 80 14.88 3.80 -1.54
CA ILE A 80 14.00 3.91 -2.71
C ILE A 80 12.93 4.96 -2.44
N HIS A 81 12.97 6.03 -3.20
CA HIS A 81 11.96 7.09 -3.21
C HIS A 81 11.34 7.17 -4.59
N LEU A 82 10.01 7.13 -4.65
CA LEU A 82 9.30 7.36 -5.90
C LEU A 82 9.26 8.85 -6.19
N ASP A 83 9.58 9.20 -7.42
CA ASP A 83 9.32 10.54 -7.93
C ASP A 83 7.81 10.70 -8.15
N SER A 84 7.17 11.59 -7.41
CA SER A 84 5.74 11.86 -7.54
C SER A 84 5.35 12.37 -8.94
N GLU A 85 6.30 12.93 -9.70
CA GLU A 85 6.06 13.39 -11.07
C GLU A 85 5.62 12.25 -12.01
N ILE A 86 6.01 11.00 -11.74
CA ILE A 86 5.57 9.83 -12.53
C ILE A 86 4.06 9.61 -12.47
N LEU A 87 3.40 10.09 -11.43
CA LEU A 87 1.95 10.00 -11.26
C LEU A 87 1.19 11.18 -11.90
N ALA A 88 1.91 12.23 -12.34
CA ALA A 88 1.29 13.43 -12.92
C ALA A 88 0.29 13.14 -14.06
N PRO A 89 0.51 12.14 -14.95
CA PRO A 89 -0.46 11.81 -15.99
C PRO A 89 -1.83 11.40 -15.45
N THR A 90 -1.91 10.89 -14.21
CA THR A 90 -3.17 10.46 -13.59
C THR A 90 -3.96 11.61 -12.97
N PHE A 91 -3.34 12.78 -12.79
CA PHE A 91 -4.00 13.95 -12.18
C PHE A 91 -5.16 14.49 -13.01
N ALA A 92 -5.13 14.28 -14.35
CA ALA A 92 -6.25 14.61 -15.22
C ALA A 92 -7.53 13.80 -14.94
N ASP A 93 -7.41 12.71 -14.20
CA ASP A 93 -8.53 11.85 -13.82
C ASP A 93 -9.12 12.19 -12.44
N ILE A 94 -8.42 13.02 -11.65
CA ILE A 94 -8.92 13.57 -10.40
C ILE A 94 -9.97 14.65 -10.73
N PRO A 95 -11.11 14.71 -10.02
CA PRO A 95 -12.04 15.83 -10.17
C PRO A 95 -11.35 17.17 -9.92
N GLU A 96 -11.56 18.14 -10.81
CA GLU A 96 -10.89 19.46 -10.74
C GLU A 96 -11.01 20.10 -9.36
N SER A 97 -12.18 19.98 -8.74
CA SER A 97 -12.45 20.49 -7.38
C SER A 97 -11.64 19.81 -6.26
N ARG A 98 -10.97 18.70 -6.53
CA ARG A 98 -10.19 17.92 -5.55
C ARG A 98 -8.68 17.96 -5.80
N VAL A 99 -8.23 18.43 -6.96
CA VAL A 99 -6.80 18.39 -7.34
C VAL A 99 -5.93 19.10 -6.30
N GLU A 100 -6.31 20.33 -5.89
CA GLU A 100 -5.54 21.10 -4.90
C GLU A 100 -5.48 20.37 -3.55
N HIS A 101 -6.60 19.85 -3.07
CA HIS A 101 -6.66 19.10 -1.81
C HIS A 101 -5.85 17.80 -1.89
N ALA A 102 -5.88 17.10 -3.03
CA ALA A 102 -5.08 15.90 -3.23
C ALA A 102 -3.57 16.19 -3.21
N LEU A 103 -3.13 17.28 -3.83
CA LEU A 103 -1.72 17.72 -3.80
C LEU A 103 -1.29 18.07 -2.37
N GLN A 104 -2.10 18.85 -1.64
CA GLN A 104 -1.83 19.21 -0.24
C GLN A 104 -1.81 17.97 0.66
N PHE A 105 -2.71 17.00 0.39
CA PHE A 105 -2.79 15.74 1.11
C PHE A 105 -1.50 14.92 0.98
N PHE A 106 -1.00 14.74 -0.24
CA PHE A 106 0.25 13.99 -0.48
C PHE A 106 1.48 14.72 0.02
N ASP A 107 1.53 16.06 -0.10
CA ASP A 107 2.63 16.86 0.48
C ASP A 107 2.68 16.69 2.00
N GLU A 108 1.53 16.69 2.68
CA GLU A 108 1.48 16.50 4.13
C GLU A 108 1.85 15.06 4.53
N LEU A 109 1.38 14.04 3.79
CA LEU A 109 1.79 12.65 4.04
C LEU A 109 3.30 12.48 3.91
N GLY A 110 3.90 13.11 2.92
CA GLY A 110 5.35 13.06 2.69
C GLY A 110 6.18 13.51 3.89
N LYS A 111 5.66 14.41 4.73
CA LYS A 111 6.35 14.91 5.94
C LYS A 111 6.41 13.90 7.09
N TYR A 112 5.62 12.83 7.03
CA TYR A 112 5.60 11.77 8.03
C TYR A 112 6.59 10.64 7.73
N HIS A 113 7.15 10.57 6.52
CA HIS A 113 8.19 9.59 6.23
C HIS A 113 9.35 9.76 7.19
N PRO A 114 9.83 8.67 7.84
CA PRO A 114 11.01 8.75 8.70
C PRO A 114 12.25 9.26 7.94
N ASP A 115 13.07 10.07 8.61
CA ASP A 115 14.37 10.50 8.06
C ASP A 115 15.35 9.32 7.97
N GLU A 116 15.18 8.31 8.84
CA GLU A 116 15.99 7.11 8.85
C GLU A 116 15.61 6.17 7.71
N ASP A 117 16.57 5.40 7.27
CA ASP A 117 16.37 4.30 6.33
C ASP A 117 15.27 3.35 6.79
N HIS A 118 14.20 3.21 6.02
CA HIS A 118 13.03 2.40 6.37
C HIS A 118 12.48 1.62 5.19
N TRP A 119 11.75 0.55 5.49
CA TRP A 119 10.90 -0.15 4.53
C TRP A 119 9.54 0.55 4.46
N TYR A 120 9.12 0.92 3.28
CA TYR A 120 7.82 1.53 3.03
C TYR A 120 6.83 0.51 2.46
N LEU A 121 5.76 0.21 3.19
CA LEU A 121 4.64 -0.57 2.67
C LEU A 121 3.75 0.32 1.80
N ALA A 122 4.00 0.31 0.50
CA ALA A 122 3.26 1.11 -0.45
C ALA A 122 1.82 0.60 -0.66
N PHE A 123 1.65 -0.72 -0.80
CA PHE A 123 0.34 -1.34 -0.96
C PHE A 123 0.27 -2.71 -0.27
N ILE A 124 -0.88 -2.99 0.34
CA ILE A 124 -1.28 -4.33 0.76
C ILE A 124 -2.79 -4.47 0.53
N ALA A 125 -3.20 -5.51 -0.18
CA ALA A 125 -4.62 -5.78 -0.36
C ALA A 125 -4.89 -7.25 -0.66
N LEU A 126 -6.15 -7.60 -0.53
CA LEU A 126 -6.70 -8.92 -0.83
C LEU A 126 -7.91 -8.76 -1.76
N ASP A 127 -8.12 -9.75 -2.61
CA ASP A 127 -9.41 -9.96 -3.25
C ASP A 127 -10.51 -9.85 -2.18
N PRO A 128 -11.57 -9.03 -2.40
CA PRO A 128 -12.65 -8.84 -1.43
C PRO A 128 -13.29 -10.15 -0.95
N SER A 129 -13.34 -11.19 -1.81
CA SER A 129 -13.87 -12.52 -1.45
C SER A 129 -13.02 -13.29 -0.42
N LYS A 130 -11.78 -12.84 -0.16
CA LYS A 130 -10.80 -13.48 0.72
C LYS A 130 -10.47 -12.66 1.97
N GLN A 131 -11.09 -11.50 2.12
CA GLN A 131 -10.92 -10.67 3.30
C GLN A 131 -11.55 -11.31 4.55
N GLY A 132 -11.12 -10.86 5.74
CA GLY A 132 -11.64 -11.36 7.03
C GLY A 132 -11.19 -12.77 7.42
N GLN A 133 -10.32 -13.44 6.65
CA GLN A 133 -9.85 -14.80 6.88
C GLN A 133 -8.41 -14.88 7.42
N GLY A 134 -7.81 -13.74 7.77
CA GLY A 134 -6.45 -13.66 8.33
C GLY A 134 -5.31 -13.64 7.30
N LEU A 135 -5.60 -13.75 6.00
CA LEU A 135 -4.58 -13.79 4.94
C LEU A 135 -3.71 -12.52 4.90
N GLY A 136 -4.29 -11.33 5.06
CA GLY A 136 -3.54 -10.08 5.13
C GLY A 136 -2.53 -10.04 6.27
N SER A 137 -2.89 -10.62 7.42
CA SER A 137 -1.98 -10.76 8.56
C SER A 137 -0.81 -11.71 8.25
N LEU A 138 -1.05 -12.78 7.49
CA LEU A 138 0.00 -13.71 7.07
C LEU A 138 0.98 -13.04 6.10
N ILE A 139 0.46 -12.30 5.11
CA ILE A 139 1.29 -11.57 4.14
C ILE A 139 2.15 -10.52 4.85
N LEU A 140 1.54 -9.73 5.73
CA LEU A 140 2.25 -8.71 6.50
C LEU A 140 3.33 -9.32 7.41
N LYS A 141 3.01 -10.42 8.10
CA LYS A 141 3.94 -11.13 8.98
C LYS A 141 5.15 -11.66 8.21
N GLU A 142 4.96 -12.20 7.02
CA GLU A 142 6.05 -12.74 6.22
C GLU A 142 7.00 -11.63 5.73
N ALA A 143 6.44 -10.51 5.26
CA ALA A 143 7.23 -9.35 4.86
C ALA A 143 8.03 -8.75 6.02
N LEU A 144 7.41 -8.64 7.20
CA LEU A 144 8.07 -8.06 8.38
C LEU A 144 9.26 -8.88 8.89
N LYS A 145 9.42 -10.15 8.52
CA LYS A 145 10.63 -10.92 8.86
C LYS A 145 11.88 -10.29 8.26
N ILE A 146 11.84 -9.89 6.99
CA ILE A 146 13.00 -9.24 6.32
C ILE A 146 13.30 -7.89 6.96
N VAL A 147 12.27 -7.13 7.31
CA VAL A 147 12.40 -5.84 7.98
C VAL A 147 13.10 -6.00 9.34
N ASP A 148 12.67 -6.99 10.13
CA ASP A 148 13.26 -7.30 11.45
C ASP A 148 14.70 -7.85 11.33
N GLU A 149 14.95 -8.76 10.39
CA GLU A 149 16.28 -9.31 10.12
C GLU A 149 17.30 -8.22 9.73
N GLN A 150 16.84 -7.17 9.05
CA GLN A 150 17.67 -6.02 8.69
C GLN A 150 17.75 -4.95 9.78
N GLY A 151 16.99 -5.08 10.87
CA GLY A 151 16.93 -4.10 11.95
C GLY A 151 16.42 -2.73 11.50
N LYS A 152 15.51 -2.70 10.53
CA LYS A 152 14.99 -1.46 9.93
C LYS A 152 13.61 -1.10 10.43
N ILE A 153 13.27 0.18 10.34
CA ILE A 153 11.93 0.70 10.55
C ILE A 153 11.02 0.25 9.40
N ALA A 154 9.75 -0.03 9.71
CA ALA A 154 8.69 -0.14 8.73
C ALA A 154 7.74 1.06 8.82
N TYR A 155 7.33 1.61 7.69
CA TYR A 155 6.42 2.75 7.59
C TYR A 155 5.29 2.44 6.60
N LEU A 156 4.11 3.00 6.86
CA LEU A 156 2.95 2.92 5.96
C LEU A 156 1.99 4.10 6.19
N GLU A 157 1.11 4.36 5.22
CA GLU A 157 -0.06 5.22 5.38
C GLU A 157 -1.34 4.40 5.23
N SER A 158 -2.10 4.27 6.31
CA SER A 158 -3.38 3.56 6.27
C SER A 158 -4.47 4.47 5.70
N SER A 159 -4.90 4.19 4.48
CA SER A 159 -6.00 4.89 3.78
C SER A 159 -7.39 4.47 4.25
N ASN A 160 -7.49 3.36 4.99
CA ASN A 160 -8.74 2.84 5.50
C ASN A 160 -8.64 2.59 7.02
N PRO A 161 -9.40 3.33 7.85
CA PRO A 161 -9.38 3.15 9.30
C PRO A 161 -9.70 1.71 9.78
N GLN A 162 -10.45 0.94 8.99
CA GLN A 162 -10.75 -0.46 9.33
C GLN A 162 -9.50 -1.36 9.34
N ASN A 163 -8.46 -0.96 8.59
CA ASN A 163 -7.21 -1.72 8.49
C ASN A 163 -6.23 -1.40 9.64
N MET A 164 -6.41 -0.32 10.39
CA MET A 164 -5.49 0.09 11.44
C MET A 164 -5.26 -1.00 12.48
N THR A 165 -6.31 -1.69 12.91
CA THR A 165 -6.20 -2.79 13.88
C THR A 165 -5.35 -3.97 13.38
N LEU A 166 -5.25 -4.16 12.06
CA LEU A 166 -4.32 -5.13 11.47
C LEU A 166 -2.89 -4.68 11.74
N TYR A 167 -2.55 -3.46 11.42
CA TYR A 167 -1.20 -2.91 11.57
C TYR A 167 -0.78 -2.83 13.04
N GLU A 168 -1.67 -2.38 13.93
CA GLU A 168 -1.44 -2.31 15.38
C GLU A 168 -1.08 -3.68 15.97
N ARG A 169 -1.78 -4.76 15.57
CA ARG A 169 -1.46 -6.14 16.00
C ARG A 169 -0.08 -6.60 15.55
N HIS A 170 0.47 -6.00 14.50
CA HIS A 170 1.83 -6.26 14.01
C HIS A 170 2.88 -5.28 14.57
N GLY A 171 2.47 -4.40 15.50
CA GLY A 171 3.37 -3.50 16.22
C GLY A 171 3.57 -2.13 15.58
N PHE A 172 2.71 -1.76 14.62
CA PHE A 172 2.69 -0.38 14.12
C PHE A 172 1.99 0.54 15.10
N GLU A 173 2.50 1.76 15.21
CA GLU A 173 1.95 2.85 16.02
C GLU A 173 1.54 4.00 15.10
N THR A 174 0.39 4.62 15.38
CA THR A 174 -0.11 5.76 14.61
C THR A 174 0.72 7.01 14.94
N MET A 175 1.24 7.67 13.91
CA MET A 175 2.01 8.92 14.04
C MET A 175 1.12 10.16 13.94
N GLY A 176 0.01 10.07 13.22
CA GLY A 176 -0.88 11.20 12.98
C GLY A 176 -2.11 10.86 12.15
N ARG A 177 -2.78 11.91 11.71
CA ARG A 177 -3.94 11.86 10.83
C ARG A 177 -3.85 12.99 9.82
N VAL A 178 -3.97 12.68 8.56
CA VAL A 178 -3.91 13.65 7.46
C VAL A 178 -5.25 13.64 6.72
N GLU A 179 -5.83 14.81 6.51
CA GLU A 179 -7.04 15.03 5.72
C GLU A 179 -7.08 16.45 5.18
N PHE A 180 -7.62 16.66 3.99
CA PHE A 180 -7.81 17.96 3.36
C PHE A 180 -9.16 18.05 2.67
N GLY A 181 -9.88 19.15 2.88
CA GLY A 181 -11.21 19.35 2.31
C GLY A 181 -12.19 18.30 2.76
N ASP A 182 -12.74 17.55 1.79
CA ASP A 182 -13.65 16.43 2.01
C ASP A 182 -12.97 15.06 1.85
N SER A 183 -11.62 15.01 1.93
CA SER A 183 -10.91 13.75 1.81
C SER A 183 -11.20 12.82 3.00
N PRO A 184 -11.24 11.50 2.77
CA PRO A 184 -11.08 10.55 3.85
C PRO A 184 -9.72 10.73 4.53
N PRO A 185 -9.60 10.43 5.84
CA PRO A 185 -8.33 10.50 6.52
C PRO A 185 -7.40 9.36 6.11
N ALA A 186 -6.10 9.66 6.01
CA ALA A 186 -5.04 8.66 6.09
C ALA A 186 -4.31 8.77 7.43
N HIS A 187 -3.77 7.64 7.87
CA HIS A 187 -3.06 7.53 9.13
C HIS A 187 -1.64 7.02 8.86
N PRO A 188 -0.63 7.90 8.89
CA PRO A 188 0.77 7.49 8.90
C PRO A 188 1.05 6.61 10.11
N MET A 189 1.72 5.48 9.92
CA MET A 189 2.03 4.53 10.98
C MET A 189 3.47 4.04 10.85
N ILE A 190 4.14 3.89 11.99
CA ILE A 190 5.53 3.48 12.11
C ILE A 190 5.66 2.22 12.97
N ARG A 191 6.63 1.36 12.64
CA ARG A 191 6.99 0.19 13.43
C ARG A 191 8.50 0.09 13.53
N TYR A 192 9.00 -0.02 14.74
CA TYR A 192 10.40 -0.29 15.01
C TYR A 192 10.70 -1.79 14.94
N PRO A 193 11.93 -2.19 14.56
CA PRO A 193 12.33 -3.60 14.48
C PRO A 193 12.21 -4.30 15.83
N LYS A 194 11.95 -5.61 15.78
CA LYS A 194 11.87 -6.47 16.99
C LYS A 194 13.09 -7.35 17.14
#